data_09d99d8bb869800c42968760655811b2
#
_entry.id   09d99d8bb869800c42968760655811b2
#
_cell.length_a   1.000
_cell.length_b   1.000
_cell.length_c   1.000
_cell.angle_alpha   90.00
_cell.angle_beta   90.00
_cell.angle_gamma   90.00
#
_symmetry.space_group_name_H-M   'P 1'
#
loop_
_entity.id
_entity.type
_entity.pdbx_description
1 polymer ?
#
loop_
_entity_poly.entity_id
_entity_poly.type
_entity_poly.pdbx_seq_one_letter_code
_entity_poly.pdbx_strand_id
1 'polypeptide(L)'
;LTPGMKTIAGRLAYLLAGAGVIASFDPPSVAVTIGGESLGARQYQLFVVCNGPTIGGGHRAAPRARPDDGLLDACLVEASGTLDLVALLRRLSKGEHLDAEGVTYRQLQSAELAFDRVLKVNTDGEVIETRICRYRVLPGAARFIA
;
A
#
# COMPACT_ATOMS: atom_id res chain seq x y z
N LEU A 1 5.51 -6.00 -34.23
CA LEU A 1 5.52 -5.90 -32.75
C LEU A 1 4.76 -7.09 -32.18
N THR A 2 5.48 -8.02 -31.55
CA THR A 2 4.92 -9.24 -30.94
C THR A 2 3.99 -8.88 -29.76
N PRO A 3 2.93 -9.67 -29.48
CA PRO A 3 2.01 -9.43 -28.36
C PRO A 3 2.71 -9.25 -27.01
N GLY A 4 3.80 -9.96 -26.75
CA GLY A 4 4.58 -9.86 -25.54
C GLY A 4 5.29 -8.52 -25.33
N MET A 5 5.72 -7.86 -26.40
CA MET A 5 6.39 -6.55 -26.33
C MET A 5 5.41 -5.42 -25.97
N LYS A 6 4.15 -5.50 -26.40
CA LYS A 6 3.11 -4.54 -26.01
C LYS A 6 2.77 -4.65 -24.52
N THR A 7 2.78 -5.86 -23.97
CA THR A 7 2.48 -6.10 -22.55
C THR A 7 3.60 -5.59 -21.65
N ILE A 8 4.87 -5.78 -22.04
CA ILE A 8 6.03 -5.29 -21.27
C ILE A 8 6.10 -3.76 -21.33
N ALA A 9 5.91 -3.16 -22.51
CA ALA A 9 5.89 -1.71 -22.66
C ALA A 9 4.72 -1.06 -21.91
N GLY A 10 3.53 -1.69 -21.89
CA GLY A 10 2.38 -1.22 -21.13
C GLY A 10 2.59 -1.26 -19.63
N ARG A 11 3.20 -2.33 -19.11
CA ARG A 11 3.54 -2.45 -17.68
C ARG A 11 4.59 -1.43 -17.26
N LEU A 12 5.60 -1.20 -18.10
CA LEU A 12 6.64 -0.21 -17.83
C LEU A 12 6.08 1.22 -17.89
N ALA A 13 5.21 1.53 -18.87
CA ALA A 13 4.54 2.82 -18.96
C ALA A 13 3.63 3.08 -17.75
N TYR A 14 2.92 2.07 -17.25
CA TYR A 14 2.11 2.16 -16.04
C TYR A 14 2.95 2.42 -14.79
N LEU A 15 4.10 1.74 -14.66
CA LEU A 15 5.05 1.98 -13.57
C LEU A 15 5.66 3.37 -13.62
N LEU A 16 6.02 3.86 -14.81
CA LEU A 16 6.59 5.20 -15.00
C LEU A 16 5.54 6.29 -14.74
N ALA A 17 4.30 6.10 -15.19
CA ALA A 17 3.19 6.99 -14.88
C ALA A 17 2.90 7.03 -13.37
N GLY A 18 2.90 5.86 -12.72
CA GLY A 18 2.78 5.75 -11.27
C GLY A 18 3.92 6.44 -10.53
N ALA A 19 5.17 6.28 -10.98
CA ALA A 19 6.33 6.95 -10.40
C ALA A 19 6.25 8.47 -10.53
N GLY A 20 5.78 8.99 -11.67
CA GLY A 20 5.57 10.43 -11.87
C GLY A 20 4.51 11.01 -10.95
N VAL A 21 3.39 10.30 -10.77
CA VAL A 21 2.32 10.69 -9.83
C VAL A 21 2.83 10.69 -8.39
N ILE A 22 3.58 9.67 -7.99
CA ILE A 22 4.13 9.57 -6.64
C ILE A 22 5.18 10.68 -6.39
N ALA A 23 6.03 10.98 -7.37
CA ALA A 23 7.07 12.00 -7.24
C ALA A 23 6.50 13.44 -7.16
N SER A 24 5.34 13.70 -7.76
CA SER A 24 4.63 14.98 -7.70
C SER A 24 3.64 15.07 -6.52
N PHE A 25 3.44 13.97 -5.80
CA PHE A 25 2.53 13.90 -4.68
C PHE A 25 3.16 14.55 -3.45
N ASP A 26 2.44 15.49 -2.86
CA ASP A 26 2.81 16.10 -1.59
C ASP A 26 2.40 15.15 -0.45
N PRO A 27 3.37 14.53 0.26
CA PRO A 27 3.07 13.51 1.26
C PRO A 27 2.25 14.08 2.41
N PRO A 28 1.09 13.49 2.74
CA PRO A 28 0.31 13.91 3.91
C PRO A 28 1.02 13.54 5.21
N SER A 29 0.77 14.32 6.26
CA SER A 29 1.03 13.88 7.62
C SER A 29 -0.09 12.93 8.04
N VAL A 30 0.27 11.73 8.45
CA VAL A 30 -0.66 10.67 8.84
C VAL A 30 -0.36 10.21 10.27
N ALA A 31 -1.33 10.39 11.14
CA ALA A 31 -1.29 9.76 12.47
C ALA A 31 -1.78 8.31 12.33
N VAL A 32 -0.94 7.38 12.73
CA VAL A 32 -1.19 5.93 12.59
C VAL A 32 -1.40 5.31 13.96
N THR A 33 -2.52 4.58 14.10
CA THR A 33 -2.80 3.75 15.28
C THR A 33 -3.04 2.32 14.82
N ILE A 34 -2.35 1.36 15.41
CA ILE A 34 -2.48 -0.07 15.10
C ILE A 34 -2.78 -0.83 16.38
N GLY A 35 -3.90 -1.58 16.40
CA GLY A 35 -4.30 -2.37 17.57
C GLY A 35 -4.47 -1.54 18.85
N GLY A 36 -4.73 -0.24 18.73
CA GLY A 36 -4.81 0.70 19.85
C GLY A 36 -3.48 1.37 20.22
N GLU A 37 -2.37 0.95 19.64
CA GLU A 37 -1.05 1.57 19.84
C GLU A 37 -0.81 2.68 18.81
N SER A 38 -0.49 3.89 19.29
CA SER A 38 -0.13 5.02 18.41
C SER A 38 1.33 4.93 17.98
N LEU A 39 1.56 4.97 16.68
CA LEU A 39 2.89 5.08 16.08
C LEU A 39 3.32 6.54 15.85
N GLY A 40 2.48 7.49 16.26
CA GLY A 40 2.69 8.91 16.01
C GLY A 40 2.26 9.37 14.62
N ALA A 41 2.54 10.65 14.32
CA ALA A 41 2.26 11.25 13.03
C ALA A 41 3.56 11.41 12.24
N ARG A 42 3.55 10.95 10.98
CA ARG A 42 4.67 11.06 10.04
C ARG A 42 4.17 11.34 8.63
N GLN A 43 5.06 11.81 7.77
CA GLN A 43 4.75 11.93 6.35
C GLN A 43 4.96 10.58 5.66
N TYR A 44 3.92 10.09 4.99
CA TYR A 44 3.97 8.85 4.23
C TYR A 44 3.73 9.11 2.75
N GLN A 45 4.60 8.54 1.93
CA GLN A 45 4.49 8.58 0.48
C GLN A 45 3.59 7.48 -0.07
N LEU A 46 3.50 6.36 0.65
CA LEU A 46 2.62 5.25 0.33
C LEU A 46 2.13 4.61 1.63
N PHE A 47 0.86 4.28 1.68
CA PHE A 47 0.32 3.36 2.68
C PHE A 47 -0.67 2.41 2.00
N VAL A 48 -0.59 1.17 2.35
CA VAL A 48 -1.46 0.10 1.84
C VAL A 48 -1.88 -0.78 3.01
N VAL A 49 -3.16 -1.10 3.08
CA VAL A 49 -3.70 -2.09 4.01
C VAL A 49 -4.35 -3.19 3.19
N CYS A 50 -3.88 -4.41 3.34
CA CYS A 50 -4.25 -5.54 2.49
C CYS A 50 -4.76 -6.73 3.29
N ASN A 51 -5.68 -7.49 2.71
CA ASN A 51 -6.08 -8.81 3.18
C ASN A 51 -5.34 -9.94 2.45
N GLY A 52 -4.78 -9.64 1.30
CA GLY A 52 -4.02 -10.58 0.47
C GLY A 52 -2.68 -10.01 0.02
N PRO A 53 -1.80 -10.83 -0.60
CA PRO A 53 -0.43 -10.45 -0.88
C PRO A 53 -0.24 -9.43 -2.01
N THR A 54 -1.25 -9.25 -2.87
CA THR A 54 -1.14 -8.44 -4.08
C THR A 54 -2.19 -7.36 -4.16
N ILE A 55 -1.83 -6.25 -4.78
CA ILE A 55 -2.70 -5.16 -5.19
C ILE A 55 -2.80 -5.11 -6.73
N GLY A 56 -3.56 -4.16 -7.26
CA GLY A 56 -3.81 -4.00 -8.70
C GLY A 56 -2.57 -4.24 -9.58
N GLY A 57 -2.75 -4.97 -10.68
CA GLY A 57 -1.65 -5.34 -11.59
C GLY A 57 -0.72 -6.45 -11.09
N GLY A 58 -1.05 -7.12 -9.97
CA GLY A 58 -0.25 -8.21 -9.42
C GLY A 58 1.00 -7.75 -8.64
N HIS A 59 1.03 -6.49 -8.20
CA HIS A 59 2.12 -5.97 -7.38
C HIS A 59 2.03 -6.53 -5.95
N ARG A 60 3.13 -7.05 -5.43
CA ARG A 60 3.19 -7.71 -4.12
C ARG A 60 3.41 -6.71 -2.98
N ALA A 61 2.45 -5.84 -2.73
CA ALA A 61 2.55 -4.80 -1.71
C ALA A 61 2.56 -5.36 -0.27
N ALA A 62 1.91 -6.50 -0.05
CA ALA A 62 1.88 -7.18 1.24
C ALA A 62 2.30 -8.66 1.09
N PRO A 63 3.57 -8.96 0.78
CA PRO A 63 4.01 -10.29 0.37
C PRO A 63 3.85 -11.38 1.43
N ARG A 64 3.63 -11.02 2.70
CA ARG A 64 3.40 -11.94 3.82
C ARG A 64 1.91 -12.12 4.16
N ALA A 65 1.02 -11.34 3.52
CA ALA A 65 -0.40 -11.39 3.81
C ALA A 65 -1.03 -12.73 3.42
N ARG A 66 -1.90 -13.20 4.29
CA ARG A 66 -2.67 -14.43 4.10
C ARG A 66 -4.14 -14.13 4.35
N PRO A 67 -5.03 -14.37 3.38
CA PRO A 67 -6.45 -14.00 3.50
C PRO A 67 -7.22 -14.86 4.51
N ASP A 68 -6.62 -15.93 5.03
CA ASP A 68 -7.23 -16.93 5.91
C ASP A 68 -6.70 -16.91 7.35
N ASP A 69 -5.79 -15.98 7.71
CA ASP A 69 -5.16 -15.96 9.03
C ASP A 69 -5.85 -15.04 10.05
N GLY A 70 -6.90 -14.33 9.63
CA GLY A 70 -7.63 -13.41 10.50
C GLY A 70 -6.89 -12.10 10.78
N LEU A 71 -5.92 -11.74 9.94
CA LEU A 71 -5.14 -10.51 10.03
C LEU A 71 -5.25 -9.69 8.75
N LEU A 72 -5.00 -8.41 8.86
CA LEU A 72 -4.67 -7.53 7.75
C LEU A 72 -3.18 -7.22 7.81
N ASP A 73 -2.61 -6.86 6.67
CA ASP A 73 -1.22 -6.47 6.54
C ASP A 73 -1.11 -5.03 6.08
N ALA A 74 -0.38 -4.20 6.83
CA ALA A 74 -0.12 -2.82 6.49
C ALA A 74 1.33 -2.65 6.04
N CYS A 75 1.51 -1.98 4.91
CA CYS A 75 2.80 -1.51 4.42
C CYS A 75 2.75 0.02 4.34
N LEU A 76 3.62 0.66 5.11
CA LEU A 76 3.75 2.11 5.20
C LEU A 76 5.13 2.50 4.71
N VAL A 77 5.21 3.48 3.81
CA VAL A 77 6.47 4.00 3.28
C VAL A 77 6.57 5.47 3.66
N GLU A 78 7.52 5.79 4.52
CA GLU A 78 7.79 7.16 4.93
C GLU A 78 8.33 7.99 3.75
N ALA A 79 7.92 9.24 3.67
CA ALA A 79 8.45 10.18 2.71
C ALA A 79 9.85 10.62 3.17
N SER A 80 10.88 10.15 2.48
CA SER A 80 12.25 10.64 2.66
C SER A 80 12.76 11.22 1.35
N GLY A 81 13.43 12.38 1.42
CA GLY A 81 13.98 13.05 0.24
C GLY A 81 15.09 12.26 -0.48
N THR A 82 15.58 11.18 0.12
CA THR A 82 16.62 10.29 -0.41
C THR A 82 16.06 9.01 -1.03
N LEU A 83 14.75 8.83 -1.00
CA LEU A 83 14.13 7.58 -1.47
C LEU A 83 14.18 7.50 -3.00
N ASP A 84 14.87 6.49 -3.52
CA ASP A 84 14.76 6.12 -4.92
C ASP A 84 13.42 5.41 -5.16
N LEU A 85 12.40 6.19 -5.54
CA LEU A 85 11.05 5.69 -5.79
C LEU A 85 10.99 4.64 -6.89
N VAL A 86 11.86 4.73 -7.90
CA VAL A 86 11.89 3.74 -8.99
C VAL A 86 12.41 2.41 -8.46
N ALA A 87 13.48 2.44 -7.66
CA ALA A 87 14.01 1.25 -7.02
C ALA A 87 13.01 0.65 -6.04
N LEU A 88 12.33 1.47 -5.25
CA LEU A 88 11.28 1.01 -4.32
C LEU A 88 10.11 0.35 -5.05
N LEU A 89 9.60 0.96 -6.12
CA LEU A 89 8.51 0.39 -6.92
C LEU A 89 8.89 -0.94 -7.58
N ARG A 90 10.13 -1.07 -8.03
CA ARG A 90 10.64 -2.35 -8.54
C ARG A 90 10.69 -3.43 -7.46
N ARG A 91 11.17 -3.08 -6.26
CA ARG A 91 11.19 -3.99 -5.11
C ARG A 91 9.77 -4.34 -4.66
N LEU A 92 8.87 -3.37 -4.58
CA LEU A 92 7.45 -3.57 -4.23
C LEU A 92 6.75 -4.50 -5.22
N SER A 93 7.01 -4.34 -6.52
CA SER A 93 6.48 -5.23 -7.55
C SER A 93 6.81 -6.69 -7.32
N LYS A 94 8.00 -6.98 -6.76
CA LYS A 94 8.50 -8.32 -6.45
C LYS A 94 8.22 -8.78 -5.02
N GLY A 95 7.81 -7.87 -4.14
CA GLY A 95 7.65 -8.13 -2.71
C GLY A 95 8.97 -8.12 -1.93
N GLU A 96 10.00 -7.45 -2.44
CA GLU A 96 11.36 -7.37 -1.88
C GLU A 96 11.62 -6.04 -1.17
N HIS A 97 10.57 -5.30 -0.78
CA HIS A 97 10.68 -3.95 -0.22
C HIS A 97 10.63 -3.90 1.30
N LEU A 98 10.31 -5.00 1.99
CA LEU A 98 10.04 -4.99 3.42
C LEU A 98 11.24 -4.58 4.29
N ASP A 99 12.46 -4.81 3.81
CA ASP A 99 13.71 -4.46 4.51
C ASP A 99 14.30 -3.13 4.02
N ALA A 100 13.53 -2.37 3.21
CA ALA A 100 13.98 -1.07 2.74
C ALA A 100 13.86 -0.03 3.86
N GLU A 101 14.81 0.91 3.89
CA GLU A 101 14.75 2.05 4.81
C GLU A 101 13.46 2.85 4.61
N GLY A 102 12.84 3.28 5.71
CA GLY A 102 11.57 4.00 5.69
C GLY A 102 10.34 3.13 5.41
N VAL A 103 10.48 1.82 5.28
CA VAL A 103 9.36 0.89 5.13
C VAL A 103 9.00 0.28 6.49
N THR A 104 7.75 0.44 6.89
CA THR A 104 7.17 -0.22 8.06
C THR A 104 6.13 -1.24 7.60
N TYR A 105 6.31 -2.49 7.99
CA TYR A 105 5.36 -3.57 7.72
C TYR A 105 4.81 -4.12 9.04
N ARG A 106 3.48 -4.23 9.15
CA ARG A 106 2.80 -4.73 10.35
C ARG A 106 1.61 -5.60 9.98
N GLN A 107 1.45 -6.71 10.71
CA GLN A 107 0.20 -7.46 10.75
C GLN A 107 -0.69 -6.90 11.87
N LEU A 108 -1.99 -6.81 11.60
CA LEU A 108 -2.93 -6.11 12.48
C LEU A 108 -4.35 -6.67 12.39
N GLN A 109 -5.11 -6.51 13.46
CA GLN A 109 -6.56 -6.76 13.45
C GLN A 109 -7.37 -5.49 13.21
N SER A 110 -6.80 -4.34 13.59
CA SER A 110 -7.41 -3.04 13.36
C SER A 110 -6.35 -1.96 13.18
N ALA A 111 -6.66 -0.96 12.39
CA ALA A 111 -5.86 0.25 12.26
C ALA A 111 -6.75 1.48 12.05
N GLU A 112 -6.24 2.63 12.47
CA GLU A 112 -6.77 3.94 12.14
C GLU A 112 -5.65 4.79 11.53
N LEU A 113 -5.95 5.42 10.40
CA LEU A 113 -5.11 6.39 9.71
C LEU A 113 -5.85 7.71 9.70
N ALA A 114 -5.34 8.72 10.40
CA ALA A 114 -5.90 10.08 10.41
C ALA A 114 -4.98 11.02 9.64
N PHE A 115 -5.53 11.70 8.64
CA PHE A 115 -4.81 12.56 7.70
C PHE A 115 -4.94 14.03 8.09
N ASP A 116 -3.90 14.80 7.87
CA ASP A 116 -3.89 16.27 8.09
C ASP A 116 -4.85 17.01 7.15
N ARG A 117 -5.24 16.40 6.03
CA ARG A 117 -6.16 16.92 5.03
C ARG A 117 -7.06 15.82 4.45
N VAL A 118 -8.06 16.20 3.67
CA VAL A 118 -8.86 15.23 2.91
C VAL A 118 -7.99 14.59 1.84
N LEU A 119 -7.96 13.27 1.80
CA LEU A 119 -7.28 12.48 0.77
C LEU A 119 -8.26 11.66 -0.04
N LYS A 120 -7.87 11.38 -1.28
CA LYS A 120 -8.50 10.35 -2.12
C LYS A 120 -7.85 9.02 -1.81
N VAL A 121 -8.61 8.11 -1.24
CA VAL A 121 -8.16 6.77 -0.88
C VAL A 121 -8.86 5.76 -1.78
N ASN A 122 -8.09 4.89 -2.41
CA ASN A 122 -8.61 3.80 -3.23
C ASN A 122 -8.91 2.59 -2.33
N THR A 123 -10.15 2.12 -2.33
CA THR A 123 -10.62 0.93 -1.62
C THR A 123 -11.14 -0.08 -2.64
N ASP A 124 -10.31 -1.04 -3.01
CA ASP A 124 -10.64 -2.12 -3.98
C ASP A 124 -11.21 -1.62 -5.32
N GLY A 125 -10.67 -0.50 -5.81
CA GLY A 125 -11.08 0.11 -7.08
C GLY A 125 -12.07 1.26 -6.94
N GLU A 126 -12.67 1.46 -5.76
CA GLU A 126 -13.49 2.62 -5.45
C GLU A 126 -12.69 3.71 -4.75
N VAL A 127 -12.84 4.95 -5.17
CA VAL A 127 -12.15 6.10 -4.58
C VAL A 127 -13.09 6.84 -3.64
N ILE A 128 -12.68 6.95 -2.39
CA ILE A 128 -13.37 7.74 -1.37
C ILE A 128 -12.55 8.96 -0.97
N GLU A 129 -13.22 10.05 -0.60
CA GLU A 129 -12.59 11.23 -0.04
C GLU A 129 -12.78 11.25 1.48
N THR A 130 -11.68 11.23 2.23
CA THR A 130 -11.78 11.13 3.70
C THR A 130 -10.56 11.75 4.39
N ARG A 131 -10.74 12.07 5.67
CA ARG A 131 -9.65 12.42 6.61
C ARG A 131 -9.26 11.28 7.54
N ILE A 132 -10.08 10.22 7.59
CA ILE A 132 -9.84 9.11 8.51
C ILE A 132 -10.22 7.81 7.79
N CYS A 133 -9.31 6.85 7.81
CA CYS A 133 -9.60 5.47 7.43
C CYS A 133 -9.51 4.57 8.65
N ARG A 134 -10.54 3.75 8.85
CA ARG A 134 -10.58 2.72 9.89
C ARG A 134 -10.68 1.35 9.24
N TYR A 135 -9.75 0.50 9.57
CA TYR A 135 -9.66 -0.86 9.08
C TYR A 135 -9.89 -1.83 10.24
N ARG A 136 -10.66 -2.86 9.99
CA ARG A 136 -10.84 -3.96 10.92
C ARG A 136 -11.05 -5.25 10.14
N VAL A 137 -10.30 -6.29 10.50
CA VAL A 137 -10.54 -7.62 9.94
C VAL A 137 -11.83 -8.20 10.55
N LEU A 138 -12.58 -8.92 9.72
CA LEU A 138 -13.75 -9.70 10.12
C LEU A 138 -13.45 -11.17 9.82
N PRO A 139 -12.84 -11.91 10.76
CA PRO A 139 -12.42 -13.28 10.52
C PRO A 139 -13.60 -14.17 10.13
N GLY A 140 -13.44 -14.98 9.07
CA GLY A 140 -14.47 -15.91 8.62
C GLY A 140 -15.71 -15.27 8.01
N ALA A 141 -15.69 -13.97 7.70
CA ALA A 141 -16.84 -13.25 7.13
C ALA A 141 -17.19 -13.70 5.70
N ALA A 142 -16.23 -14.25 4.96
CA ALA A 142 -16.44 -14.80 3.63
C ALA A 142 -15.92 -16.23 3.52
N ARG A 143 -16.60 -17.06 2.73
CA ARG A 143 -16.17 -18.42 2.39
C ARG A 143 -16.04 -18.52 0.89
N PHE A 144 -14.90 -19.03 0.44
CA PHE A 144 -14.64 -19.30 -0.97
C PHE A 144 -14.66 -20.80 -1.19
N ILE A 145 -15.28 -21.23 -2.28
CA ILE A 145 -15.24 -22.63 -2.75
C ILE A 145 -14.03 -22.72 -3.67
N ALA A 146 -13.07 -23.54 -3.30
CA ALA A 146 -11.87 -23.80 -4.10
C ALA A 146 -12.08 -25.01 -5.01
#